data_a6060962e7ff418ebaad501f7756eb8f
#
_entry.id   a6060962e7ff418ebaad501f7756eb8f
#
_cell.length_a   1.000
_cell.length_b   1.000
_cell.length_c   1.000
_cell.angle_alpha   90.00
_cell.angle_beta   90.00
_cell.angle_gamma   90.00
#
_symmetry.space_group_name_H-M   'P 1'
#
loop_
_entity.id
_entity.type
_entity.pdbx_description
1 polymer ?
#
loop_
_entity_poly.entity_id
_entity_poly.type
_entity_poly.pdbx_seq_one_letter_code
_entity_poly.pdbx_strand_id
1 'polypeptide(L)'
;MKIITLRKGLVIAFSFGALILGIAVYAATNVTIADGTYSYFEPFNGPATTRMRTLTIAPGEVLGWHNHPGVGAYTIMKEGTLTVEDGCGGERVYHAGQAFLEPPGRVHRGKNLTSQQVITAQIFIVPVGTPFTIDTGQVCGRPIRVEECYHDGWMNFNYPRTFGSQGDCVHFVLNGN
;
A
#
# COMPACT_ATOMS: atom_id res chain seq x y z
N MET A 1 39.26 -4.88 -78.10
CA MET A 1 38.66 -5.84 -77.19
C MET A 1 39.06 -5.40 -75.80
N LYS A 2 38.14 -4.66 -75.06
CA LYS A 2 38.40 -4.16 -73.72
C LYS A 2 37.78 -5.11 -72.68
N ILE A 3 38.55 -5.70 -71.82
CA ILE A 3 38.08 -6.55 -70.73
C ILE A 3 37.69 -5.66 -69.56
N ILE A 4 36.45 -5.69 -69.19
CA ILE A 4 35.91 -4.97 -68.00
C ILE A 4 36.00 -5.95 -66.84
N THR A 5 36.85 -5.64 -65.86
CA THR A 5 36.99 -6.41 -64.61
C THR A 5 35.91 -5.97 -63.63
N LEU A 6 35.00 -6.88 -63.27
CA LEU A 6 33.96 -6.64 -62.30
C LEU A 6 34.52 -6.78 -60.88
N ARG A 7 34.60 -5.68 -60.12
CA ARG A 7 34.94 -5.69 -58.70
C ARG A 7 33.76 -6.24 -57.88
N LYS A 8 33.95 -7.35 -57.20
CA LYS A 8 33.01 -7.88 -56.22
C LYS A 8 32.99 -7.00 -54.98
N GLY A 9 31.94 -6.18 -54.82
CA GLY A 9 31.68 -5.42 -53.60
C GLY A 9 31.09 -6.35 -52.52
N LEU A 10 31.80 -6.47 -51.41
CA LEU A 10 31.32 -7.17 -50.20
C LEU A 10 30.32 -6.25 -49.50
N VAL A 11 29.02 -6.61 -49.52
CA VAL A 11 27.98 -5.92 -48.76
C VAL A 11 27.95 -6.55 -47.36
N ILE A 12 28.46 -5.85 -46.36
CA ILE A 12 28.34 -6.24 -44.96
C ILE A 12 27.03 -5.69 -44.48
N ALA A 13 26.06 -6.58 -44.32
CA ALA A 13 24.77 -6.25 -43.68
C ALA A 13 24.95 -6.22 -42.14
N PHE A 14 24.94 -5.05 -41.54
CA PHE A 14 24.88 -4.91 -40.10
C PHE A 14 23.42 -5.16 -39.64
N SER A 15 23.16 -6.32 -39.08
CA SER A 15 21.91 -6.58 -38.39
C SER A 15 21.93 -5.89 -37.03
N PHE A 16 21.26 -4.75 -36.91
CA PHE A 16 20.94 -4.18 -35.60
C PHE A 16 19.90 -5.05 -34.93
N GLY A 17 20.35 -5.99 -34.09
CA GLY A 17 19.48 -6.68 -33.16
C GLY A 17 19.01 -5.70 -32.09
N ALA A 18 17.76 -5.25 -32.18
CA ALA A 18 17.14 -4.51 -31.08
C ALA A 18 16.99 -5.45 -29.88
N LEU A 19 17.85 -5.30 -28.87
CA LEU A 19 17.70 -5.97 -27.60
C LEU A 19 16.48 -5.34 -26.87
N ILE A 20 15.31 -5.94 -27.03
CA ILE A 20 14.13 -5.57 -26.24
C ILE A 20 14.40 -6.10 -24.82
N LEU A 21 14.92 -5.23 -23.95
CA LEU A 21 14.93 -5.45 -22.52
C LEU A 21 13.46 -5.45 -22.06
N GLY A 22 12.88 -6.63 -21.93
CA GLY A 22 11.57 -6.78 -21.30
C GLY A 22 11.67 -6.27 -19.87
N ILE A 23 11.04 -5.13 -19.57
CA ILE A 23 10.85 -4.67 -18.20
C ILE A 23 9.83 -5.64 -17.60
N ALA A 24 10.28 -6.55 -16.74
CA ALA A 24 9.38 -7.36 -15.96
C ALA A 24 8.63 -6.43 -14.99
N VAL A 25 7.37 -6.17 -15.27
CA VAL A 25 6.47 -5.47 -14.34
C VAL A 25 6.13 -6.48 -13.25
N TYR A 26 6.80 -6.38 -12.12
CA TYR A 26 6.45 -7.16 -10.93
C TYR A 26 5.33 -6.43 -10.21
N ALA A 27 4.16 -7.05 -10.14
CA ALA A 27 3.08 -6.60 -9.27
C ALA A 27 3.33 -7.12 -7.85
N ALA A 28 2.91 -6.34 -6.84
CA ALA A 28 2.97 -6.76 -5.44
C ALA A 28 2.31 -8.12 -5.25
N THR A 29 2.99 -9.01 -4.54
CA THR A 29 2.46 -10.35 -4.27
C THR A 29 2.07 -10.50 -2.81
N ASN A 30 0.85 -11.03 -2.60
CA ASN A 30 0.34 -11.36 -1.28
C ASN A 30 0.33 -12.88 -1.10
N VAL A 31 0.95 -13.37 -0.03
CA VAL A 31 0.91 -14.77 0.35
C VAL A 31 0.29 -14.89 1.74
N THR A 32 -0.90 -15.47 1.81
CA THR A 32 -1.53 -15.81 3.09
C THR A 32 -0.71 -16.91 3.78
N ILE A 33 -0.30 -16.65 5.03
CA ILE A 33 0.44 -17.60 5.87
C ILE A 33 -0.56 -18.44 6.67
N ALA A 34 -1.54 -17.79 7.29
CA ALA A 34 -2.58 -18.42 8.08
C ALA A 34 -3.82 -17.54 8.18
N ASP A 35 -4.98 -18.18 8.24
CA ASP A 35 -6.26 -17.58 8.61
C ASP A 35 -6.80 -18.26 9.87
N GLY A 36 -7.51 -17.50 10.69
CA GLY A 36 -8.14 -18.00 11.89
C GLY A 36 -9.44 -17.28 12.18
N THR A 37 -10.24 -17.84 13.10
CA THR A 37 -11.49 -17.23 13.56
C THR A 37 -11.52 -17.17 15.09
N TYR A 38 -12.03 -16.05 15.61
CA TYR A 38 -12.42 -15.90 16.99
C TYR A 38 -13.93 -16.10 17.07
N SER A 39 -14.39 -16.97 17.96
CA SER A 39 -15.83 -17.08 18.25
C SER A 39 -16.37 -15.82 18.91
N TYR A 40 -15.52 -15.12 19.66
CA TYR A 40 -15.78 -13.82 20.26
C TYR A 40 -14.48 -13.00 20.33
N PHE A 41 -14.55 -11.75 19.89
CA PHE A 41 -13.47 -10.77 19.97
C PHE A 41 -14.04 -9.48 20.58
N GLU A 42 -13.57 -9.14 21.78
CA GLU A 42 -14.13 -8.05 22.60
C GLU A 42 -14.23 -6.70 21.88
N PRO A 43 -13.22 -6.24 21.11
CA PRO A 43 -13.31 -4.96 20.40
C PRO A 43 -14.46 -4.85 19.41
N PHE A 44 -15.02 -5.99 18.94
CA PHE A 44 -16.16 -6.01 18.02
C PHE A 44 -17.45 -6.51 18.67
N ASN A 45 -17.38 -6.89 19.95
CA ASN A 45 -18.48 -7.53 20.69
C ASN A 45 -19.11 -8.68 19.89
N GLY A 46 -18.29 -9.51 19.24
CA GLY A 46 -18.77 -10.59 18.38
C GLY A 46 -17.65 -11.38 17.71
N PRO A 47 -17.98 -12.27 16.76
CA PRO A 47 -17.00 -13.08 16.07
C PRO A 47 -16.11 -12.27 15.13
N ALA A 48 -14.86 -12.68 14.98
CA ALA A 48 -13.89 -12.03 14.14
C ALA A 48 -13.08 -13.03 13.31
N THR A 49 -12.55 -12.56 12.18
CA THR A 49 -11.58 -13.28 11.35
C THR A 49 -10.22 -12.62 11.48
N THR A 50 -9.17 -13.42 11.62
CA THR A 50 -7.78 -12.94 11.55
C THR A 50 -7.07 -13.51 10.35
N ARG A 51 -6.16 -12.74 9.76
CA ARG A 51 -5.25 -13.18 8.69
C ARG A 51 -3.84 -12.74 8.99
N MET A 52 -2.89 -13.66 8.78
CA MET A 52 -1.48 -13.35 8.67
C MET A 52 -1.04 -13.54 7.22
N ARG A 53 -0.35 -12.55 6.64
CA ARG A 53 0.18 -12.62 5.28
C ARG A 53 1.60 -12.05 5.18
N THR A 54 2.31 -12.46 4.13
CA THR A 54 3.48 -11.75 3.63
C THR A 54 3.07 -10.93 2.42
N LEU A 55 3.49 -9.66 2.40
CA LEU A 55 3.38 -8.79 1.22
C LEU A 55 4.78 -8.49 0.72
N THR A 56 5.02 -8.77 -0.57
CA THR A 56 6.25 -8.40 -1.28
C THR A 56 5.94 -7.29 -2.27
N ILE A 57 6.73 -6.21 -2.23
CA ILE A 57 6.56 -5.03 -3.09
C ILE A 57 7.85 -4.87 -3.91
N ALA A 58 7.72 -4.89 -5.23
CA ALA A 58 8.86 -4.80 -6.14
C ALA A 58 9.57 -3.43 -6.08
N PRO A 59 10.83 -3.34 -6.51
CA PRO A 59 11.53 -2.07 -6.65
C PRO A 59 10.75 -1.06 -7.49
N GLY A 60 10.60 0.17 -7.01
CA GLY A 60 9.88 1.24 -7.68
C GLY A 60 8.35 1.12 -7.68
N GLU A 61 7.79 0.07 -7.09
CA GLU A 61 6.35 -0.15 -7.08
C GLU A 61 5.63 0.76 -6.08
N VAL A 62 4.46 1.27 -6.50
CA VAL A 62 3.55 2.06 -5.68
C VAL A 62 2.20 1.35 -5.64
N LEU A 63 1.76 0.99 -4.44
CA LEU A 63 0.46 0.35 -4.22
C LEU A 63 -0.70 1.33 -4.46
N GLY A 64 -1.88 0.81 -4.74
CA GLY A 64 -3.11 1.59 -4.77
C GLY A 64 -3.46 2.16 -3.40
N TRP A 65 -4.24 3.26 -3.39
CA TRP A 65 -4.81 3.80 -2.18
C TRP A 65 -5.83 2.84 -1.57
N HIS A 66 -5.70 2.57 -0.29
CA HIS A 66 -6.57 1.65 0.43
C HIS A 66 -6.62 1.97 1.93
N ASN A 67 -7.52 1.31 2.63
CA ASN A 67 -7.56 1.28 4.09
C ASN A 67 -7.79 -0.15 4.60
N HIS A 68 -7.56 -0.33 5.88
CA HIS A 68 -7.82 -1.58 6.59
C HIS A 68 -8.93 -1.36 7.62
N PRO A 69 -10.05 -2.09 7.54
CA PRO A 69 -11.10 -2.06 8.58
C PRO A 69 -10.69 -2.85 9.83
N GLY A 70 -11.62 -2.98 10.76
CA GLY A 70 -11.42 -3.72 12.01
C GLY A 70 -10.44 -3.03 12.93
N VAL A 71 -9.32 -3.69 13.27
CA VAL A 71 -8.25 -3.10 14.11
C VAL A 71 -7.15 -2.44 13.28
N GLY A 72 -7.31 -2.36 11.96
CA GLY A 72 -6.24 -1.94 11.05
C GLY A 72 -5.32 -3.09 10.67
N ALA A 73 -4.08 -2.77 10.30
CA ALA A 73 -3.04 -3.76 10.01
C ALA A 73 -1.80 -3.54 10.87
N TYR A 74 -1.39 -4.58 11.59
CA TYR A 74 -0.08 -4.61 12.27
C TYR A 74 0.94 -5.10 11.27
N THR A 75 1.89 -4.23 10.92
CA THR A 75 2.88 -4.49 9.88
C THR A 75 4.28 -4.53 10.48
N ILE A 76 5.04 -5.58 10.15
CA ILE A 76 6.44 -5.77 10.51
C ILE A 76 7.26 -5.77 9.23
N MET A 77 8.28 -4.92 9.17
CA MET A 77 9.23 -4.88 8.06
C MET A 77 10.22 -6.03 8.17
N LYS A 78 10.18 -6.99 7.25
CA LYS A 78 11.14 -8.10 7.19
C LYS A 78 12.39 -7.72 6.40
N GLU A 79 12.20 -7.06 5.26
CA GLU A 79 13.28 -6.67 4.35
C GLU A 79 12.97 -5.33 3.69
N GLY A 80 14.02 -4.59 3.33
CA GLY A 80 13.96 -3.37 2.54
C GLY A 80 13.52 -2.13 3.32
N THR A 81 13.09 -1.12 2.57
CA THR A 81 12.64 0.19 3.07
C THR A 81 11.34 0.56 2.40
N LEU A 82 10.29 0.77 3.17
CA LEU A 82 8.96 1.14 2.73
C LEU A 82 8.64 2.58 3.12
N THR A 83 8.21 3.40 2.16
CA THR A 83 7.56 4.67 2.43
C THR A 83 6.05 4.45 2.48
N VAL A 84 5.42 4.77 3.59
CA VAL A 84 3.96 4.78 3.74
C VAL A 84 3.49 6.22 3.65
N GLU A 85 2.66 6.50 2.64
CA GLU A 85 2.02 7.79 2.44
C GLU A 85 0.56 7.70 2.88
N ASP A 86 0.12 8.59 3.75
CA ASP A 86 -1.30 8.66 4.13
C ASP A 86 -2.09 9.55 3.17
N GLY A 87 -3.39 9.34 3.11
CA GLY A 87 -4.27 10.07 2.21
C GLY A 87 -4.36 11.58 2.49
N CYS A 88 -3.89 12.03 3.65
CA CYS A 88 -3.78 13.45 4.03
C CYS A 88 -2.46 14.10 3.57
N GLY A 89 -1.55 13.35 2.94
CA GLY A 89 -0.27 13.82 2.41
C GLY A 89 0.91 13.67 3.37
N GLY A 90 0.74 13.00 4.52
CA GLY A 90 1.84 12.66 5.42
C GLY A 90 2.62 11.45 4.92
N GLU A 91 3.94 11.45 5.06
CA GLU A 91 4.78 10.30 4.72
C GLU A 91 5.61 9.85 5.92
N ARG A 92 5.80 8.52 6.02
CA ARG A 92 6.71 7.90 6.99
C ARG A 92 7.50 6.79 6.33
N VAL A 93 8.78 6.70 6.69
CA VAL A 93 9.69 5.67 6.16
C VAL A 93 9.95 4.63 7.24
N TYR A 94 9.86 3.36 6.86
CA TYR A 94 10.10 2.21 7.74
C TYR A 94 11.17 1.30 7.15
N HIS A 95 12.05 0.80 7.99
CA HIS A 95 13.17 -0.06 7.64
C HIS A 95 12.99 -1.47 8.20
N ALA A 96 13.72 -2.44 7.64
CA ALA A 96 13.76 -3.81 8.14
C ALA A 96 13.97 -3.86 9.67
N GLY A 97 13.21 -4.69 10.38
CA GLY A 97 13.19 -4.80 11.82
C GLY A 97 12.23 -3.85 12.55
N GLN A 98 11.68 -2.85 11.87
CA GLN A 98 10.67 -1.96 12.45
C GLN A 98 9.26 -2.53 12.30
N ALA A 99 8.36 -2.11 13.20
CA ALA A 99 6.94 -2.43 13.14
C ALA A 99 6.12 -1.15 13.26
N PHE A 100 4.93 -1.15 12.66
CA PHE A 100 3.98 -0.05 12.73
C PHE A 100 2.55 -0.53 12.60
N LEU A 101 1.62 0.30 13.04
CA LEU A 101 0.19 0.11 12.84
C LEU A 101 -0.28 0.99 11.67
N GLU A 102 -1.01 0.40 10.76
CA GLU A 102 -1.85 1.05 9.78
C GLU A 102 -3.24 1.22 10.42
N PRO A 103 -3.60 2.43 10.91
CA PRO A 103 -4.79 2.58 11.75
C PRO A 103 -6.08 2.26 10.98
N PRO A 104 -7.13 1.74 11.67
CA PRO A 104 -8.37 1.38 11.02
C PRO A 104 -9.02 2.58 10.32
N GLY A 105 -9.42 2.39 9.04
CA GLY A 105 -10.06 3.41 8.23
C GLY A 105 -9.19 4.59 7.80
N ARG A 106 -7.90 4.62 8.17
CA ARG A 106 -6.94 5.59 7.64
C ARG A 106 -6.50 5.18 6.26
N VAL A 107 -6.78 6.03 5.27
CA VAL A 107 -6.38 5.76 3.89
C VAL A 107 -4.88 6.00 3.73
N HIS A 108 -4.21 5.06 3.09
CA HIS A 108 -2.76 5.10 2.86
C HIS A 108 -2.38 4.28 1.62
N ARG A 109 -1.12 4.39 1.23
CA ARG A 109 -0.48 3.50 0.26
C ARG A 109 0.98 3.26 0.62
N GLY A 110 1.49 2.07 0.27
CA GLY A 110 2.91 1.73 0.36
C GLY A 110 3.65 2.09 -0.92
N LYS A 111 4.85 2.65 -0.79
CA LYS A 111 5.73 2.98 -1.92
C LYS A 111 7.10 2.36 -1.67
N ASN A 112 7.56 1.49 -2.55
CA ASN A 112 8.95 1.05 -2.56
C ASN A 112 9.75 1.96 -3.50
N LEU A 113 10.32 3.02 -2.96
CA LEU A 113 11.11 4.00 -3.72
C LEU A 113 12.58 3.59 -3.87
N THR A 114 12.91 2.34 -3.57
CA THR A 114 14.28 1.81 -3.60
C THR A 114 14.49 0.86 -4.78
N SER A 115 15.74 0.43 -4.99
CA SER A 115 16.13 -0.57 -5.98
C SER A 115 16.08 -2.02 -5.45
N GLN A 116 15.67 -2.21 -4.19
CA GLN A 116 15.54 -3.52 -3.58
C GLN A 116 14.07 -3.84 -3.29
N GLN A 117 13.73 -5.13 -3.22
CA GLN A 117 12.38 -5.52 -2.82
C GLN A 117 12.11 -5.15 -1.36
N VAL A 118 10.85 -4.93 -1.07
CA VAL A 118 10.33 -4.80 0.30
C VAL A 118 9.53 -6.04 0.64
N ILE A 119 9.76 -6.62 1.82
CA ILE A 119 8.97 -7.73 2.34
C ILE A 119 8.44 -7.35 3.72
N THR A 120 7.13 -7.48 3.91
CA THR A 120 6.46 -7.26 5.20
C THR A 120 5.72 -8.52 5.65
N ALA A 121 5.56 -8.67 6.96
CA ALA A 121 4.56 -9.55 7.56
C ALA A 121 3.44 -8.69 8.14
N GLN A 122 2.19 -9.03 7.83
CA GLN A 122 1.01 -8.26 8.23
C GLN A 122 0.01 -9.15 8.95
N ILE A 123 -0.62 -8.59 10.00
CA ILE A 123 -1.70 -9.24 10.75
C ILE A 123 -2.91 -8.33 10.74
N PHE A 124 -4.07 -8.90 10.41
CA PHE A 124 -5.36 -8.24 10.36
C PHE A 124 -6.33 -8.96 11.29
N ILE A 125 -7.22 -8.20 11.93
CA ILE A 125 -8.38 -8.76 12.65
C ILE A 125 -9.58 -7.89 12.27
N VAL A 126 -10.62 -8.53 11.70
CA VAL A 126 -11.82 -7.84 11.21
C VAL A 126 -13.08 -8.59 11.68
N PRO A 127 -14.24 -7.93 11.79
CA PRO A 127 -15.51 -8.63 11.97
C PRO A 127 -15.72 -9.67 10.85
N VAL A 128 -16.37 -10.79 11.17
CA VAL A 128 -16.67 -11.83 10.17
C VAL A 128 -17.43 -11.21 8.97
N GLY A 129 -16.98 -11.57 7.75
CA GLY A 129 -17.56 -11.05 6.50
C GLY A 129 -17.01 -9.70 6.04
N THR A 130 -16.13 -9.07 6.82
CA THR A 130 -15.47 -7.81 6.44
C THR A 130 -14.19 -8.12 5.65
N PRO A 131 -13.91 -7.41 4.53
CA PRO A 131 -12.65 -7.56 3.81
C PRO A 131 -11.46 -7.05 4.62
N PHE A 132 -10.27 -7.61 4.43
CA PHE A 132 -9.05 -7.15 5.12
C PHE A 132 -8.46 -5.85 4.55
N THR A 133 -8.84 -5.51 3.32
CA THR A 133 -8.38 -4.32 2.60
C THR A 133 -9.56 -3.78 1.79
N ILE A 134 -9.73 -2.46 1.79
CA ILE A 134 -10.75 -1.75 1.00
C ILE A 134 -10.01 -0.74 0.12
N ASP A 135 -10.05 -0.97 -1.20
CA ASP A 135 -9.48 -0.04 -2.17
C ASP A 135 -10.32 1.24 -2.25
N THR A 136 -9.66 2.37 -2.42
CA THR A 136 -10.30 3.69 -2.45
C THR A 136 -9.49 4.68 -3.29
N GLY A 137 -9.99 5.91 -3.42
CA GLY A 137 -9.21 7.04 -3.92
C GLY A 137 -8.34 7.66 -2.82
N GLN A 138 -7.53 8.65 -3.19
CA GLN A 138 -6.76 9.44 -2.24
C GLN A 138 -7.69 10.33 -1.42
N VAL A 139 -7.91 9.98 -0.18
CA VAL A 139 -8.69 10.74 0.81
C VAL A 139 -8.08 10.53 2.20
N CYS A 140 -8.29 11.44 3.13
CA CYS A 140 -7.74 11.28 4.49
C CYS A 140 -8.28 10.05 5.22
N GLY A 141 -9.53 9.65 4.96
CA GLY A 141 -10.18 8.56 5.67
C GLY A 141 -10.63 8.99 7.07
N ARG A 142 -10.18 8.30 8.11
CA ARG A 142 -10.56 8.54 9.50
C ARG A 142 -9.59 9.48 10.21
N PRO A 143 -10.06 10.51 10.96
CA PRO A 143 -9.20 11.25 11.88
C PRO A 143 -8.79 10.34 13.06
N ILE A 144 -7.54 10.43 13.49
CA ILE A 144 -6.98 9.62 14.59
C ILE A 144 -6.41 10.46 15.72
N ARG A 145 -6.30 11.79 15.53
CA ARG A 145 -5.84 12.76 16.53
C ARG A 145 -6.67 14.03 16.45
N VAL A 146 -6.90 14.69 17.60
CA VAL A 146 -7.71 15.92 17.67
C VAL A 146 -7.10 17.07 16.89
N GLU A 147 -5.77 17.13 16.80
CA GLU A 147 -5.04 18.17 16.07
C GLU A 147 -5.35 18.16 14.57
N GLU A 148 -5.68 16.98 14.04
CA GLU A 148 -6.06 16.81 12.63
C GLU A 148 -7.41 17.46 12.31
N CYS A 149 -8.25 17.70 13.33
CA CYS A 149 -9.53 18.38 13.17
C CYS A 149 -9.42 19.90 13.12
N TYR A 150 -8.30 20.48 13.59
CA TYR A 150 -8.12 21.95 13.69
C TYR A 150 -7.84 22.59 12.33
N HIS A 151 -8.00 23.91 12.26
CA HIS A 151 -7.69 24.71 11.07
C HIS A 151 -8.35 24.16 9.80
N ASP A 152 -9.66 23.85 9.90
CA ASP A 152 -10.48 23.26 8.82
C ASP A 152 -10.06 21.86 8.38
N GLY A 153 -9.11 21.22 9.08
CA GLY A 153 -8.67 19.85 8.80
C GLY A 153 -9.78 18.83 8.86
N TRP A 154 -10.85 19.09 9.65
CA TRP A 154 -12.05 18.23 9.73
C TRP A 154 -12.74 18.02 8.38
N MET A 155 -12.62 18.94 7.43
CA MET A 155 -13.20 18.85 6.09
C MET A 155 -12.53 17.77 5.21
N ASN A 156 -11.30 17.35 5.55
CA ASN A 156 -10.54 16.38 4.78
C ASN A 156 -10.96 14.93 5.04
N PHE A 157 -11.72 14.69 6.11
CA PHE A 157 -12.07 13.36 6.55
C PHE A 157 -13.44 12.95 6.02
N ASN A 158 -13.57 11.67 5.63
CA ASN A 158 -14.79 11.12 5.03
C ASN A 158 -15.13 9.72 5.57
N TYR A 159 -14.44 9.23 6.58
CA TYR A 159 -14.72 7.95 7.24
C TYR A 159 -14.77 8.13 8.77
N PRO A 160 -15.73 7.50 9.47
CA PRO A 160 -16.83 6.68 8.95
C PRO A 160 -17.93 7.53 8.28
N ARG A 161 -17.83 8.84 8.36
CA ARG A 161 -18.72 9.86 7.79
C ARG A 161 -17.95 11.17 7.57
N THR A 162 -18.53 12.09 6.84
CA THR A 162 -18.08 13.48 6.83
C THR A 162 -18.47 14.17 8.16
N PHE A 163 -17.70 15.17 8.55
CA PHE A 163 -17.91 15.93 9.78
C PHE A 163 -18.56 17.28 9.46
N GLY A 164 -19.50 17.71 10.29
CA GLY A 164 -20.22 18.97 10.11
C GLY A 164 -19.49 20.18 10.68
N SER A 165 -18.47 19.96 11.54
CA SER A 165 -17.69 21.02 12.18
C SER A 165 -16.40 20.46 12.78
N GLN A 166 -15.48 21.35 13.14
CA GLN A 166 -14.30 21.02 13.93
C GLN A 166 -14.66 20.30 15.25
N GLY A 167 -15.68 20.81 15.97
CA GLY A 167 -16.14 20.21 17.22
C GLY A 167 -16.68 18.81 17.05
N ASP A 168 -17.43 18.56 15.97
CA ASP A 168 -17.94 17.22 15.61
C ASP A 168 -16.80 16.23 15.34
N CYS A 169 -15.77 16.64 14.61
CA CYS A 169 -14.56 15.85 14.37
C CYS A 169 -13.81 15.55 15.67
N VAL A 170 -13.58 16.57 16.51
CA VAL A 170 -12.91 16.40 17.81
C VAL A 170 -13.69 15.45 18.71
N HIS A 171 -15.02 15.60 18.78
CA HIS A 171 -15.88 14.69 19.55
C HIS A 171 -15.73 13.23 19.06
N PHE A 172 -15.72 13.02 17.75
CA PHE A 172 -15.52 11.70 17.16
C PHE A 172 -14.16 11.10 17.55
N VAL A 173 -13.07 11.87 17.49
CA VAL A 173 -11.73 11.37 17.86
C VAL A 173 -11.67 10.95 19.32
N LEU A 174 -12.31 11.72 20.21
CA LEU A 174 -12.29 11.46 21.65
C LEU A 174 -13.21 10.32 22.09
N ASN A 175 -14.34 10.13 21.43
CA ASN A 175 -15.40 9.23 21.89
C ASN A 175 -15.74 8.10 20.91
N GLY A 176 -15.20 8.13 19.69
CA GLY A 176 -15.43 7.11 18.67
C GLY A 176 -16.81 7.13 17.99
N ASN A 177 -17.61 8.20 18.19
CA ASN A 177 -18.98 8.32 17.69
C ASN A 177 -19.16 9.51 16.76
#